data_690e430eab9f7e2caee763760b50a1f3
#
_entry.id   690e430eab9f7e2caee763760b50a1f3
#
_cell.length_a   1.000
_cell.length_b   1.000
_cell.length_c   1.000
_cell.angle_alpha   90.00
_cell.angle_beta   90.00
_cell.angle_gamma   90.00
#
_symmetry.space_group_name_H-M   'P 1'
#
loop_
_entity.id
_entity.type
_entity.pdbx_description
1 polymer ?
#
loop_
_entity_poly.entity_id
_entity_poly.type
_entity_poly.pdbx_seq_one_letter_code
_entity_poly.pdbx_strand_id
1 'polypeptide(L)'
;MKKFHFSLQKLKDFREQELDRQKNILSMLQADLRRIEEARELLIGKLKEQAEQLDRVYRLGSTASDIAMRKRYIVTLQQEIHIKEQQALDKRAEIEAQLAVVVEATKEVKTLEKLEEKQLEEYNHAASKENEQFIEEFVSGQTVRAANTAAE
;
A
#
# COMPACT_ATOMS: atom_id res chain seq x y z
N MET A 1 17.98 33.89 -11.45
CA MET A 1 18.28 32.59 -10.78
C MET A 1 17.80 31.42 -11.62
N LYS A 2 18.55 30.34 -11.64
CA LYS A 2 18.16 29.12 -12.38
C LYS A 2 16.91 28.49 -11.77
N LYS A 3 16.10 27.81 -12.58
CA LYS A 3 14.93 27.12 -12.12
C LYS A 3 15.32 26.01 -11.12
N PHE A 4 14.50 25.79 -10.07
CA PHE A 4 14.70 24.73 -9.11
C PHE A 4 14.72 23.35 -9.78
N HIS A 5 15.67 22.53 -9.39
CA HIS A 5 15.78 21.14 -9.82
C HIS A 5 16.21 20.28 -8.65
N PHE A 6 15.39 19.28 -8.34
CA PHE A 6 15.73 18.32 -7.29
C PHE A 6 16.75 17.31 -7.81
N SER A 7 17.95 17.29 -7.20
CA SER A 7 19.05 16.46 -7.66
C SER A 7 18.78 14.94 -7.60
N LEU A 8 17.90 14.52 -6.71
CA LEU A 8 17.52 13.12 -6.51
C LEU A 8 16.15 12.77 -7.12
N GLN A 9 15.67 13.56 -8.10
CA GLN A 9 14.36 13.32 -8.71
C GLN A 9 14.23 11.91 -9.32
N LYS A 10 15.27 11.43 -10.00
CA LYS A 10 15.27 10.08 -10.58
C LYS A 10 15.19 8.99 -9.51
N LEU A 11 15.90 9.18 -8.40
CA LEU A 11 15.84 8.25 -7.27
C LEU A 11 14.46 8.27 -6.62
N LYS A 12 13.87 9.44 -6.43
CA LYS A 12 12.51 9.60 -5.92
C LYS A 12 11.50 8.90 -6.80
N ASP A 13 11.55 9.11 -8.12
CA ASP A 13 10.68 8.44 -9.10
C ASP A 13 10.81 6.91 -9.01
N PHE A 14 12.04 6.41 -8.92
CA PHE A 14 12.30 4.98 -8.76
C PHE A 14 11.69 4.43 -7.45
N ARG A 15 11.85 5.13 -6.33
CA ARG A 15 11.27 4.71 -5.05
C ARG A 15 9.74 4.76 -5.04
N GLU A 16 9.15 5.75 -5.69
CA GLU A 16 7.69 5.83 -5.87
C GLU A 16 7.15 4.66 -6.70
N GLN A 17 7.81 4.30 -7.79
CA GLN A 17 7.45 3.14 -8.61
C GLN A 17 7.59 1.82 -7.82
N GLU A 18 8.65 1.69 -7.04
CA GLU A 18 8.86 0.53 -6.17
C GLU A 18 7.76 0.43 -5.10
N LEU A 19 7.39 1.54 -4.48
CA LEU A 19 6.28 1.60 -3.53
C LEU A 19 4.98 1.15 -4.17
N ASP A 20 4.65 1.62 -5.37
CA ASP A 20 3.45 1.22 -6.10
C ASP A 20 3.45 -0.27 -6.41
N ARG A 21 4.60 -0.81 -6.81
CA ARG A 21 4.77 -2.24 -7.04
C ARG A 21 4.51 -3.06 -5.77
N GLN A 22 5.06 -2.65 -4.65
CA GLN A 22 4.86 -3.33 -3.37
C GLN A 22 3.41 -3.25 -2.88
N LYS A 23 2.74 -2.12 -3.08
CA LYS A 23 1.29 -1.97 -2.80
C LYS A 23 0.44 -2.89 -3.67
N ASN A 24 0.79 -3.07 -4.94
CA ASN A 24 0.10 -3.98 -5.85
C ASN A 24 0.26 -5.45 -5.40
N ILE A 25 1.45 -5.85 -4.96
CA ILE A 25 1.68 -7.18 -4.39
C ILE A 25 0.81 -7.38 -3.15
N LEU A 26 0.75 -6.41 -2.25
CA LEU A 26 -0.11 -6.46 -1.07
C LEU A 26 -1.59 -6.62 -1.45
N SER A 27 -2.08 -5.87 -2.42
CA SER A 27 -3.45 -5.97 -2.93
C SER A 27 -3.76 -7.36 -3.49
N MET A 28 -2.82 -7.97 -4.22
CA MET A 28 -2.98 -9.33 -4.76
C MET A 28 -3.05 -10.37 -3.64
N LEU A 29 -2.20 -10.27 -2.62
CA LEU A 29 -2.22 -11.15 -1.46
C LEU A 29 -3.54 -11.03 -0.68
N GLN A 30 -4.05 -9.82 -0.49
CA GLN A 30 -5.34 -9.57 0.14
C GLN A 30 -6.51 -10.15 -0.66
N ALA A 31 -6.45 -10.05 -2.00
CA ALA A 31 -7.45 -10.67 -2.87
C ALA A 31 -7.41 -12.20 -2.78
N ASP A 32 -6.24 -12.80 -2.71
CA ASP A 32 -6.07 -14.24 -2.54
C ASP A 32 -6.63 -14.70 -1.20
N LEU A 33 -6.38 -13.96 -0.12
CA LEU A 33 -6.96 -14.26 1.19
C LEU A 33 -8.50 -14.25 1.14
N ARG A 34 -9.09 -13.25 0.51
CA ARG A 34 -10.56 -13.19 0.35
C ARG A 34 -11.10 -14.40 -0.40
N ARG A 35 -10.45 -14.83 -1.46
CA ARG A 35 -10.85 -16.06 -2.19
C ARG A 35 -10.79 -17.31 -1.33
N ILE A 36 -9.76 -17.44 -0.52
CA ILE A 36 -9.61 -18.59 0.42
C ILE A 36 -10.73 -18.56 1.45
N GLU A 37 -11.01 -17.40 2.04
CA GLU A 37 -12.07 -17.23 3.04
C GLU A 37 -13.47 -17.47 2.44
N GLU A 38 -13.75 -17.00 1.25
CA GLU A 38 -14.99 -17.25 0.52
C GLU A 38 -15.17 -18.75 0.21
N ALA A 39 -14.11 -19.43 -0.24
CA ALA A 39 -14.12 -20.86 -0.48
C ALA A 39 -14.37 -21.65 0.83
N ARG A 40 -13.78 -21.22 1.93
CA ARG A 40 -14.02 -21.80 3.26
C ARG A 40 -15.48 -21.64 3.68
N GLU A 41 -16.06 -20.44 3.52
CA GLU A 41 -17.47 -20.19 3.86
C GLU A 41 -18.43 -21.07 3.03
N LEU A 42 -18.15 -21.28 1.75
CA LEU A 42 -18.91 -22.20 0.91
C LEU A 42 -18.84 -23.65 1.43
N LEU A 43 -17.67 -24.11 1.85
CA LEU A 43 -17.49 -25.44 2.42
C LEU A 43 -18.23 -25.60 3.77
N ILE A 44 -18.19 -24.57 4.60
CA ILE A 44 -18.95 -24.54 5.89
C ILE A 44 -20.45 -24.63 5.61
N GLY A 45 -20.96 -23.93 4.62
CA GLY A 45 -22.35 -24.01 4.18
C GLY A 45 -22.73 -25.40 3.72
N LYS A 46 -21.89 -26.06 2.91
CA LYS A 46 -22.09 -27.46 2.48
C LYS A 46 -22.06 -28.43 3.65
N LEU A 47 -21.13 -28.24 4.58
CA LEU A 47 -21.04 -29.09 5.78
C LEU A 47 -22.33 -29.01 6.61
N LYS A 48 -22.83 -27.81 6.83
CA LYS A 48 -24.08 -27.56 7.56
C LYS A 48 -25.27 -28.23 6.87
N GLU A 49 -25.38 -28.08 5.55
CA GLU A 49 -26.42 -28.72 4.75
C GLU A 49 -26.34 -30.25 4.84
N GLN A 50 -25.14 -30.83 4.71
CA GLN A 50 -24.94 -32.29 4.81
C GLN A 50 -25.25 -32.83 6.22
N ALA A 51 -24.90 -32.06 7.25
CA ALA A 51 -25.26 -32.42 8.62
C ALA A 51 -26.78 -32.47 8.86
N GLU A 52 -27.50 -31.49 8.29
CA GLU A 52 -28.97 -31.46 8.35
C GLU A 52 -29.61 -32.62 7.56
N GLN A 53 -29.07 -32.95 6.38
CA GLN A 53 -29.53 -34.10 5.60
C GLN A 53 -29.27 -35.44 6.31
N LEU A 54 -28.12 -35.59 6.93
CA LEU A 54 -27.81 -36.79 7.71
C LEU A 54 -28.78 -36.95 8.89
N ASP A 55 -29.12 -35.88 9.57
CA ASP A 55 -30.09 -35.90 10.66
C ASP A 55 -31.48 -36.32 10.17
N ARG A 56 -31.93 -35.87 9.01
CA ARG A 56 -33.18 -36.32 8.37
C ARG A 56 -33.14 -37.80 8.04
N VAL A 57 -32.02 -38.29 7.49
CA VAL A 57 -31.84 -39.71 7.15
C VAL A 57 -31.92 -40.61 8.38
N TYR A 58 -31.36 -40.16 9.50
CA TYR A 58 -31.50 -40.88 10.77
C TYR A 58 -32.96 -40.97 11.28
N ARG A 59 -33.76 -39.91 11.04
CA ARG A 59 -35.17 -39.86 11.44
C ARG A 59 -36.07 -40.70 10.53
N LEU A 60 -35.81 -40.65 9.21
CA LEU A 60 -36.65 -41.31 8.20
C LEU A 60 -36.23 -42.75 7.92
N GLY A 61 -35.04 -43.15 8.33
CA GLY A 61 -34.42 -44.40 8.02
C GLY A 61 -33.74 -44.44 6.66
N SER A 62 -32.66 -45.21 6.57
CA SER A 62 -31.91 -45.46 5.34
C SER A 62 -31.03 -46.67 5.47
N THR A 63 -30.33 -47.04 4.39
CA THR A 63 -29.39 -48.16 4.41
C THR A 63 -28.10 -47.77 5.16
N ALA A 64 -27.45 -48.77 5.77
CA ALA A 64 -26.15 -48.56 6.43
C ALA A 64 -25.08 -48.02 5.46
N SER A 65 -25.13 -48.43 4.18
CA SER A 65 -24.25 -47.97 3.13
C SER A 65 -24.43 -46.48 2.82
N ASP A 66 -25.68 -46.01 2.72
CA ASP A 66 -25.99 -44.59 2.48
C ASP A 66 -25.51 -43.72 3.66
N ILE A 67 -25.78 -44.12 4.88
CA ILE A 67 -25.32 -43.41 6.08
C ILE A 67 -23.79 -43.36 6.14
N ALA A 68 -23.10 -44.44 5.87
CA ALA A 68 -21.63 -44.48 5.87
C ALA A 68 -21.02 -43.56 4.80
N MET A 69 -21.62 -43.49 3.61
CA MET A 69 -21.19 -42.61 2.52
C MET A 69 -21.38 -41.14 2.89
N ARG A 70 -22.51 -40.77 3.49
CA ARG A 70 -22.78 -39.41 3.95
C ARG A 70 -21.82 -38.98 5.05
N LYS A 71 -21.52 -39.87 6.02
CA LYS A 71 -20.52 -39.59 7.06
C LYS A 71 -19.13 -39.37 6.49
N ARG A 72 -18.71 -40.18 5.52
CA ARG A 72 -17.40 -39.97 4.84
C ARG A 72 -17.32 -38.65 4.11
N TYR A 73 -18.40 -38.24 3.46
CA TYR A 73 -18.45 -36.93 2.77
C TYR A 73 -18.34 -35.78 3.75
N ILE A 74 -19.00 -35.86 4.91
CA ILE A 74 -18.88 -34.88 6.00
C ILE A 74 -17.42 -34.77 6.48
N VAL A 75 -16.75 -35.91 6.70
CA VAL A 75 -15.33 -35.91 7.09
C VAL A 75 -14.45 -35.26 6.02
N THR A 76 -14.72 -35.55 4.76
CA THR A 76 -14.00 -34.91 3.65
C THR A 76 -14.19 -33.40 3.66
N LEU A 77 -15.41 -32.89 3.86
CA LEU A 77 -15.68 -31.45 3.97
C LEU A 77 -14.96 -30.82 5.16
N GLN A 78 -14.92 -31.48 6.30
CA GLN A 78 -14.18 -31.02 7.48
C GLN A 78 -12.67 -30.92 7.20
N GLN A 79 -12.10 -31.88 6.48
CA GLN A 79 -10.71 -31.87 6.07
C GLN A 79 -10.41 -30.72 5.10
N GLU A 80 -11.28 -30.51 4.11
CA GLU A 80 -11.14 -29.40 3.15
C GLU A 80 -11.25 -28.03 3.85
N ILE A 81 -12.15 -27.87 4.80
CA ILE A 81 -12.27 -26.68 5.62
C ILE A 81 -10.97 -26.43 6.40
N HIS A 82 -10.41 -27.44 7.02
CA HIS A 82 -9.15 -27.35 7.75
C HIS A 82 -8.00 -26.91 6.84
N ILE A 83 -7.92 -27.46 5.62
CA ILE A 83 -6.92 -27.06 4.62
C ILE A 83 -7.08 -25.57 4.27
N LYS A 84 -8.32 -25.10 4.08
CA LYS A 84 -8.57 -23.67 3.80
C LYS A 84 -8.19 -22.77 4.97
N GLU A 85 -8.43 -23.21 6.19
CA GLU A 85 -8.01 -22.48 7.40
C GLU A 85 -6.49 -22.34 7.49
N GLN A 86 -5.75 -23.41 7.19
CA GLN A 86 -4.28 -23.36 7.15
C GLN A 86 -3.77 -22.45 6.03
N GLN A 87 -4.37 -22.55 4.85
CA GLN A 87 -4.04 -21.65 3.73
C GLN A 87 -4.30 -20.17 4.08
N ALA A 88 -5.41 -19.88 4.77
CA ALA A 88 -5.72 -18.52 5.22
C ALA A 88 -4.69 -18.03 6.25
N LEU A 89 -4.27 -18.88 7.17
CA LEU A 89 -3.26 -18.55 8.17
C LEU A 89 -1.90 -18.20 7.51
N ASP A 90 -1.47 -19.04 6.57
CA ASP A 90 -0.24 -18.82 5.81
C ASP A 90 -0.32 -17.51 4.99
N LYS A 91 -1.46 -17.26 4.36
CA LYS A 91 -1.67 -16.04 3.58
C LYS A 91 -1.66 -14.78 4.44
N ARG A 92 -2.22 -14.83 5.64
CA ARG A 92 -2.14 -13.71 6.60
C ARG A 92 -0.70 -13.42 7.03
N ALA A 93 0.12 -14.44 7.21
CA ALA A 93 1.54 -14.27 7.51
C ALA A 93 2.30 -13.61 6.34
N GLU A 94 2.00 -14.01 5.10
CA GLU A 94 2.56 -13.36 3.90
C GLU A 94 2.13 -11.89 3.81
N ILE A 95 0.88 -11.57 4.10
CA ILE A 95 0.34 -10.20 4.10
C ILE A 95 1.03 -9.36 5.15
N GLU A 96 1.23 -9.87 6.35
CA GLU A 96 1.94 -9.17 7.42
C GLU A 96 3.39 -8.84 7.02
N ALA A 97 4.11 -9.81 6.44
CA ALA A 97 5.45 -9.60 5.93
C ALA A 97 5.49 -8.56 4.79
N GLN A 98 4.53 -8.62 3.86
CA GLN A 98 4.43 -7.66 2.76
C GLN A 98 4.05 -6.27 3.24
N LEU A 99 3.22 -6.15 4.26
CA LEU A 99 2.87 -4.87 4.87
C LEU A 99 4.10 -4.17 5.44
N ALA A 100 5.00 -4.90 6.09
CA ALA A 100 6.28 -4.37 6.57
C ALA A 100 7.14 -3.84 5.41
N VAL A 101 7.17 -4.53 4.27
CA VAL A 101 7.87 -4.08 3.06
C VAL A 101 7.28 -2.76 2.52
N VAL A 102 5.95 -2.65 2.48
CA VAL A 102 5.26 -1.42 2.05
C VAL A 102 5.56 -0.26 3.01
N VAL A 103 5.59 -0.50 4.30
CA VAL A 103 5.94 0.52 5.32
C VAL A 103 7.36 1.05 5.10
N GLU A 104 8.34 0.18 4.88
CA GLU A 104 9.71 0.60 4.59
C GLU A 104 9.82 1.37 3.28
N ALA A 105 9.17 0.92 2.21
CA ALA A 105 9.13 1.63 0.94
C ALA A 105 8.48 3.03 1.08
N THR A 106 7.44 3.14 1.88
CA THR A 106 6.78 4.42 2.19
C THR A 106 7.73 5.38 2.92
N LYS A 107 8.50 4.88 3.91
CA LYS A 107 9.49 5.69 4.62
C LYS A 107 10.58 6.22 3.70
N GLU A 108 11.08 5.40 2.77
CA GLU A 108 12.08 5.82 1.80
C GLU A 108 11.57 6.95 0.89
N VAL A 109 10.34 6.86 0.41
CA VAL A 109 9.69 7.92 -0.38
C VAL A 109 9.52 9.18 0.44
N LYS A 110 9.02 9.08 1.66
CA LYS A 110 8.83 10.24 2.55
C LYS A 110 10.14 10.94 2.91
N THR A 111 11.22 10.19 3.06
CA THR A 111 12.55 10.77 3.30
C THR A 111 13.00 11.63 2.13
N LEU A 112 12.78 11.17 0.90
CA LEU A 112 13.11 11.93 -0.31
C LEU A 112 12.18 13.14 -0.51
N GLU A 113 10.90 13.01 -0.19
CA GLU A 113 9.95 14.13 -0.21
C GLU A 113 10.35 15.24 0.75
N LYS A 114 10.74 14.91 1.98
CA LYS A 114 11.22 15.88 2.96
C LYS A 114 12.53 16.55 2.54
N LEU A 115 13.42 15.80 1.91
CA LEU A 115 14.67 16.35 1.38
C LEU A 115 14.41 17.32 0.23
N GLU A 116 13.48 16.98 -0.67
CA GLU A 116 13.05 17.87 -1.75
C GLU A 116 12.44 19.16 -1.20
N GLU A 117 11.54 19.06 -0.22
CA GLU A 117 10.92 20.20 0.43
C GLU A 117 11.95 21.12 1.07
N LYS A 118 12.92 20.57 1.80
CA LYS A 118 14.01 21.32 2.40
C LYS A 118 14.87 22.04 1.35
N GLN A 119 15.24 21.35 0.28
CA GLN A 119 16.01 21.95 -0.81
C GLN A 119 15.22 23.04 -1.54
N LEU A 120 13.92 22.88 -1.69
CA LEU A 120 13.05 23.89 -2.26
C LEU A 120 12.96 25.15 -1.38
N GLU A 121 12.85 24.97 -0.06
CA GLU A 121 12.87 26.08 0.90
C GLU A 121 14.20 26.85 0.84
N GLU A 122 15.32 26.14 0.83
CA GLU A 122 16.66 26.73 0.68
C GLU A 122 16.80 27.51 -0.63
N TYR A 123 16.30 26.94 -1.73
CA TYR A 123 16.27 27.61 -3.02
C TYR A 123 15.42 28.89 -2.99
N ASN A 124 14.22 28.83 -2.44
CA ASN A 124 13.33 29.99 -2.34
C ASN A 124 13.93 31.08 -1.47
N HIS A 125 14.59 30.73 -0.36
CA HIS A 125 15.28 31.69 0.50
C HIS A 125 16.45 32.35 -0.22
N ALA A 126 17.24 31.57 -0.97
CA ALA A 126 18.34 32.14 -1.80
C ALA A 126 17.83 33.03 -2.92
N ALA A 127 16.72 32.64 -3.57
CA ALA A 127 16.08 33.45 -4.61
C ALA A 127 15.54 34.77 -4.06
N SER A 128 14.94 34.75 -2.88
CA SER A 128 14.47 35.97 -2.20
C SER A 128 15.62 36.91 -1.87
N LYS A 129 16.72 36.40 -1.33
CA LYS A 129 17.92 37.22 -1.04
C LYS A 129 18.53 37.86 -2.29
N GLU A 130 18.66 37.07 -3.35
CA GLU A 130 19.16 37.57 -4.65
C GLU A 130 18.27 38.69 -5.18
N ASN A 131 16.97 38.57 -5.11
CA ASN A 131 16.03 39.58 -5.53
C ASN A 131 16.09 40.84 -4.66
N GLU A 132 16.21 40.70 -3.33
CA GLU A 132 16.41 41.83 -2.42
C GLU A 132 17.70 42.59 -2.74
N GLN A 133 18.82 41.90 -2.94
CA GLN A 133 20.10 42.51 -3.33
C GLN A 133 19.98 43.25 -4.66
N PHE A 134 19.31 42.68 -5.64
CA PHE A 134 19.07 43.33 -6.93
C PHE A 134 18.27 44.63 -6.77
N ILE A 135 17.23 44.65 -5.96
CA ILE A 135 16.41 45.81 -5.67
C ILE A 135 17.25 46.87 -4.95
N GLU A 136 18.05 46.51 -3.95
CA GLU A 136 18.94 47.43 -3.21
C GLU A 136 19.98 48.06 -4.15
N GLU A 137 20.62 47.29 -5.00
CA GLU A 137 21.58 47.78 -6.01
C GLU A 137 20.91 48.73 -7.00
N PHE A 138 19.71 48.41 -7.46
CA PHE A 138 18.94 49.24 -8.38
C PHE A 138 18.57 50.60 -7.74
N VAL A 139 18.08 50.57 -6.50
CA VAL A 139 17.74 51.79 -5.74
C VAL A 139 18.98 52.63 -5.48
N SER A 140 20.09 52.02 -5.03
CA SER A 140 21.37 52.70 -4.81
C SER A 140 21.92 53.32 -6.09
N GLY A 141 21.82 52.61 -7.20
CA GLY A 141 22.24 53.14 -8.52
C GLY A 141 21.40 54.31 -8.99
N GLN A 142 20.09 54.32 -8.75
CA GLN A 142 19.23 55.48 -9.02
C GLN A 142 19.57 56.67 -8.12
N THR A 143 19.83 56.45 -6.84
CA THR A 143 20.19 57.50 -5.90
C THR A 143 21.50 58.19 -6.28
N VAL A 144 22.50 57.42 -6.69
CA VAL A 144 23.79 57.95 -7.17
C VAL A 144 23.62 58.72 -8.46
N ARG A 145 22.81 58.27 -9.40
CA ARG A 145 22.50 58.99 -10.66
C ARG A 145 21.77 60.30 -10.39
N ALA A 146 20.80 60.32 -9.51
CA ALA A 146 20.07 61.52 -9.11
C ALA A 146 20.99 62.54 -8.42
N ALA A 147 21.93 62.10 -7.56
CA ALA A 147 22.92 62.95 -6.93
C ALA A 147 23.90 63.56 -7.95
N ASN A 148 24.33 62.81 -8.95
CA ASN A 148 25.20 63.27 -10.02
C ASN A 148 24.49 64.27 -10.93
N THR A 149 23.23 64.14 -11.29
CA THR A 149 22.44 65.09 -12.08
C THR A 149 22.08 66.35 -11.31
N ALA A 150 22.04 66.33 -10.00
CA ALA A 150 21.84 67.51 -9.16
C ALA A 150 23.12 68.32 -8.92
N ALA A 151 24.29 67.76 -9.25
CA ALA A 151 25.60 68.43 -9.10
C ALA A 151 26.08 69.14 -10.40
N GLU A 152 25.38 68.98 -11.53
CA GLU A 152 25.57 69.72 -12.78
C GLU A 152 24.62 70.97 -12.83
#